data_920db8a839c740369136a21a94463005
#
_entry.id   920db8a839c740369136a21a94463005
#
_cell.length_a   1.000
_cell.length_b   1.000
_cell.length_c   1.000
_cell.angle_alpha   90.00
_cell.angle_beta   90.00
_cell.angle_gamma   90.00
#
_symmetry.space_group_name_H-M   'P 1'
#
loop_
_entity.id
_entity.type
_entity.pdbx_description
1 polymer ?
#
loop_
_entity_poly.entity_id
_entity_poly.type
_entity_poly.pdbx_seq_one_letter_code
_entity_poly.pdbx_strand_id
1 'polypeptide(L)'
;DWVPRELFRVGDRVRALLHEIRPEARGPQLVLTRTSSSVLIELFKIEVPEIADGVIEILGAARDPGSRAKIAVKTNDGRIDPVGACVGMRGSRVQAVSGELGNERIDIVLWDDNVAQLAINAMAPAEVASIVVDEETQSMDIAVSEDNLAQAIGRGGQNVRLASELTGWALNIMTEEEASEKQEEEAGQIVTNFMEQLDVDEDVAVVLLEEGFTTLEEIAYVPLDEMLAIEGFDQEIVEELRSRARNVLTTQALADEATRITEEPHEDLLGMEGMTTKLAYDLAAIGIVSMEDLAEQAIDDLMDIESMTEELAGEIIMTARAPWFE
;
A
#
# COMPACT_ATOMS: atom_id res chain seq x y z
N ASP A 1 -23.72 8.70 -13.27
CA ASP A 1 -23.94 8.38 -11.86
C ASP A 1 -24.33 9.63 -11.08
N TRP A 2 -25.25 9.49 -10.12
CA TRP A 2 -25.82 10.55 -9.32
C TRP A 2 -25.36 10.44 -7.87
N VAL A 3 -25.22 11.60 -7.21
CA VAL A 3 -24.97 11.60 -5.77
C VAL A 3 -26.23 11.06 -5.05
N PRO A 4 -26.08 10.17 -4.06
CA PRO A 4 -27.22 9.64 -3.32
C PRO A 4 -28.12 10.75 -2.77
N ARG A 5 -29.43 10.59 -2.93
CA ARG A 5 -30.47 11.52 -2.47
C ARG A 5 -30.60 12.85 -3.25
N GLU A 6 -29.84 13.06 -4.33
CA GLU A 6 -30.12 14.16 -5.24
C GLU A 6 -31.42 13.95 -6.01
N LEU A 7 -32.25 14.98 -6.05
CA LEU A 7 -33.51 14.97 -6.77
C LEU A 7 -33.49 16.09 -7.82
N PHE A 8 -33.40 15.72 -9.09
CA PHE A 8 -33.44 16.67 -10.21
C PHE A 8 -34.81 16.64 -10.89
N ARG A 9 -35.26 17.82 -11.34
CA ARG A 9 -36.47 17.97 -12.13
C ARG A 9 -36.11 18.31 -13.56
N VAL A 10 -37.01 18.05 -14.48
CA VAL A 10 -36.85 18.47 -15.89
C VAL A 10 -36.74 20.00 -15.94
N GLY A 11 -35.64 20.49 -16.48
CA GLY A 11 -35.30 21.93 -16.56
C GLY A 11 -34.23 22.38 -15.57
N ASP A 12 -33.88 21.56 -14.59
CA ASP A 12 -32.79 21.88 -13.67
C ASP A 12 -31.43 21.87 -14.41
N ARG A 13 -30.55 22.77 -14.03
CA ARG A 13 -29.17 22.81 -14.51
C ARG A 13 -28.29 22.06 -13.51
N VAL A 14 -27.54 21.10 -14.01
CA VAL A 14 -26.66 20.22 -13.21
C VAL A 14 -25.25 20.29 -13.73
N ARG A 15 -24.29 20.48 -12.83
CA ARG A 15 -22.87 20.33 -13.15
C ARG A 15 -22.50 18.84 -13.06
N ALA A 16 -21.84 18.32 -14.07
CA ALA A 16 -21.37 16.95 -14.11
C ALA A 16 -20.06 16.86 -14.90
N LEU A 17 -19.25 15.88 -14.60
CA LEU A 17 -18.01 15.60 -15.33
C LEU A 17 -18.28 14.57 -16.42
N LEU A 18 -17.70 14.78 -17.61
CA LEU A 18 -17.69 13.76 -18.66
C LEU A 18 -16.75 12.64 -18.23
N HIS A 19 -17.32 11.48 -17.97
CA HIS A 19 -16.57 10.31 -17.50
C HIS A 19 -16.09 9.43 -18.64
N GLU A 20 -16.98 9.17 -19.61
CA GLU A 20 -16.71 8.23 -20.67
C GLU A 20 -17.50 8.59 -21.94
N ILE A 21 -16.95 8.29 -23.09
CA ILE A 21 -17.64 8.35 -24.39
C ILE A 21 -17.74 6.92 -24.92
N ARG A 22 -18.94 6.34 -24.89
CA ARG A 22 -19.18 4.98 -25.41
C ARG A 22 -19.52 5.01 -26.87
N PRO A 23 -18.75 4.32 -27.74
CA PRO A 23 -19.10 4.15 -29.14
C PRO A 23 -20.27 3.16 -29.26
N GLU A 24 -21.40 3.62 -29.78
CA GLU A 24 -22.56 2.77 -30.04
C GLU A 24 -23.03 2.89 -31.50
N ALA A 25 -23.77 1.85 -31.99
CA ALA A 25 -24.27 1.82 -33.36
C ALA A 25 -25.21 2.98 -33.74
N ARG A 26 -25.80 3.66 -32.75
CA ARG A 26 -26.70 4.82 -32.93
C ARG A 26 -26.05 6.17 -32.66
N GLY A 27 -24.72 6.19 -32.57
CA GLY A 27 -23.92 7.37 -32.24
C GLY A 27 -23.35 7.32 -30.81
N PRO A 28 -22.30 8.12 -30.51
CA PRO A 28 -21.61 8.09 -29.23
C PRO A 28 -22.53 8.50 -28.09
N GLN A 29 -22.51 7.71 -27.01
CA GLN A 29 -23.16 8.08 -25.75
C GLN A 29 -22.16 8.77 -24.82
N LEU A 30 -22.56 9.91 -24.27
CA LEU A 30 -21.80 10.65 -23.27
C LEU A 30 -22.24 10.16 -21.87
N VAL A 31 -21.32 9.53 -21.14
CA VAL A 31 -21.54 9.12 -19.76
C VAL A 31 -21.05 10.23 -18.84
N LEU A 32 -21.94 10.78 -18.03
CA LEU A 32 -21.64 11.83 -17.08
C LEU A 32 -21.63 11.27 -15.65
N THR A 33 -20.69 11.76 -14.81
CA THR A 33 -20.62 11.40 -13.41
C THR A 33 -20.68 12.62 -12.49
N ARG A 34 -21.27 12.42 -11.32
CA ARG A 34 -21.24 13.33 -10.17
C ARG A 34 -20.64 12.67 -8.92
N THR A 35 -20.33 11.37 -9.01
CA THR A 35 -19.84 10.56 -7.88
C THR A 35 -18.32 10.43 -7.84
N SER A 36 -17.63 10.60 -8.96
CA SER A 36 -16.18 10.52 -9.03
C SER A 36 -15.48 11.59 -8.16
N SER A 37 -14.32 11.23 -7.57
CA SER A 37 -13.45 12.20 -6.87
C SER A 37 -12.96 13.32 -7.78
N SER A 38 -12.84 13.08 -9.09
CA SER A 38 -12.49 14.11 -10.08
C SER A 38 -13.50 15.25 -10.16
N VAL A 39 -14.79 14.99 -9.87
CA VAL A 39 -15.81 16.05 -9.80
C VAL A 39 -15.50 17.04 -8.66
N LEU A 40 -15.07 16.51 -7.52
CA LEU A 40 -14.67 17.32 -6.37
C LEU A 40 -13.47 18.22 -6.73
N ILE A 41 -12.46 17.66 -7.40
CA ILE A 41 -11.27 18.39 -7.85
C ILE A 41 -11.64 19.53 -8.80
N GLU A 42 -12.48 19.27 -9.80
CA GLU A 42 -12.91 20.31 -10.76
C GLU A 42 -13.75 21.40 -10.09
N LEU A 43 -14.57 21.07 -9.10
CA LEU A 43 -15.31 22.08 -8.35
C LEU A 43 -14.36 22.98 -7.53
N PHE A 44 -13.33 22.42 -6.91
CA PHE A 44 -12.32 23.23 -6.22
C PHE A 44 -11.53 24.14 -7.18
N LYS A 45 -11.22 23.69 -8.39
CA LYS A 45 -10.60 24.53 -9.42
C LYS A 45 -11.47 25.73 -9.82
N ILE A 46 -12.80 25.57 -9.77
CA ILE A 46 -13.74 26.66 -10.07
C ILE A 46 -13.85 27.65 -8.91
N GLU A 47 -13.90 27.14 -7.66
CA GLU A 47 -14.17 27.95 -6.47
C GLU A 47 -12.89 28.59 -5.85
N VAL A 48 -11.71 28.03 -6.14
CA VAL A 48 -10.42 28.44 -5.57
C VAL A 48 -9.49 28.94 -6.69
N PRO A 49 -9.37 30.26 -6.89
CA PRO A 49 -8.53 30.82 -7.96
C PRO A 49 -7.07 30.37 -7.87
N GLU A 50 -6.54 30.22 -6.65
CA GLU A 50 -5.16 29.81 -6.41
C GLU A 50 -4.87 28.38 -6.94
N ILE A 51 -5.89 27.53 -7.05
CA ILE A 51 -5.79 26.21 -7.70
C ILE A 51 -5.85 26.38 -9.22
N ALA A 52 -6.76 27.22 -9.73
CA ALA A 52 -6.86 27.48 -11.16
C ALA A 52 -5.57 28.10 -11.73
N ASP A 53 -4.91 28.95 -10.95
CA ASP A 53 -3.64 29.61 -11.29
C ASP A 53 -2.40 28.71 -11.09
N GLY A 54 -2.57 27.48 -10.57
CA GLY A 54 -1.48 26.52 -10.32
C GLY A 54 -0.59 26.87 -9.13
N VAL A 55 -1.02 27.76 -8.25
CA VAL A 55 -0.30 28.12 -7.01
C VAL A 55 -0.52 27.07 -5.93
N ILE A 56 -1.71 26.49 -5.90
CA ILE A 56 -2.09 25.36 -5.05
C ILE A 56 -2.37 24.17 -5.95
N GLU A 57 -1.81 23.02 -5.61
CA GLU A 57 -2.02 21.76 -6.30
C GLU A 57 -2.89 20.84 -5.47
N ILE A 58 -3.79 20.08 -6.12
CA ILE A 58 -4.55 19.00 -5.52
C ILE A 58 -3.84 17.70 -5.92
N LEU A 59 -3.29 16.99 -4.95
CA LEU A 59 -2.50 15.78 -5.16
C LEU A 59 -3.30 14.49 -4.92
N GLY A 60 -4.43 14.57 -4.22
CA GLY A 60 -5.30 13.43 -3.98
C GLY A 60 -6.71 13.85 -3.58
N ALA A 61 -7.66 12.97 -3.82
CA ALA A 61 -9.04 13.13 -3.35
C ALA A 61 -9.69 11.75 -3.14
N ALA A 62 -10.25 11.55 -1.95
CA ALA A 62 -11.04 10.37 -1.58
C ALA A 62 -12.47 10.81 -1.29
N ARG A 63 -13.47 10.01 -1.71
CA ARG A 63 -14.85 10.47 -1.65
C ARG A 63 -15.86 9.36 -1.39
N ASP A 64 -16.72 9.62 -0.44
CA ASP A 64 -17.94 8.86 -0.17
C ASP A 64 -19.15 9.72 -0.60
N PRO A 65 -19.65 9.55 -1.85
CA PRO A 65 -20.59 10.48 -2.46
C PRO A 65 -21.87 10.68 -1.63
N GLY A 66 -22.23 11.94 -1.41
CA GLY A 66 -23.40 12.32 -0.60
C GLY A 66 -23.19 12.27 0.91
N SER A 67 -21.97 11.97 1.36
CA SER A 67 -21.64 11.85 2.78
C SER A 67 -20.40 12.66 3.17
N ARG A 68 -19.21 12.24 2.77
CA ARG A 68 -17.95 12.87 3.17
C ARG A 68 -16.88 12.71 2.09
N ALA A 69 -15.98 13.67 2.02
CA ALA A 69 -14.81 13.61 1.15
C ALA A 69 -13.57 14.16 1.85
N LYS A 70 -12.41 13.74 1.41
CA LYS A 70 -11.11 14.31 1.78
C LYS A 70 -10.39 14.74 0.52
N ILE A 71 -9.70 15.89 0.58
CA ILE A 71 -8.89 16.42 -0.52
C ILE A 71 -7.53 16.83 0.01
N ALA A 72 -6.46 16.38 -0.63
CA ALA A 72 -5.10 16.70 -0.22
C ALA A 72 -4.54 17.80 -1.11
N VAL A 73 -4.04 18.87 -0.49
CA VAL A 73 -3.56 20.07 -1.15
C VAL A 73 -2.15 20.44 -0.73
N LYS A 74 -1.36 20.93 -1.68
CA LYS A 74 0.03 21.36 -1.48
C LYS A 74 0.25 22.71 -2.17
N THR A 75 1.16 23.51 -1.65
CA THR A 75 1.68 24.70 -2.32
C THR A 75 3.20 24.72 -2.25
N ASN A 76 3.83 25.26 -3.29
CA ASN A 76 5.26 25.51 -3.33
C ASN A 76 5.62 26.94 -2.89
N ASP A 77 4.64 27.81 -2.61
CA ASP A 77 4.84 29.15 -2.07
C ASP A 77 4.60 29.16 -0.55
N GLY A 78 5.66 29.16 0.24
CA GLY A 78 5.60 29.15 1.72
C GLY A 78 4.89 30.35 2.37
N ARG A 79 4.42 31.34 1.57
CA ARG A 79 3.63 32.48 2.04
C ARG A 79 2.13 32.22 2.00
N ILE A 80 1.71 31.12 1.38
CA ILE A 80 0.32 30.75 1.18
C ILE A 80 -0.03 29.56 2.04
N ASP A 81 -1.09 29.65 2.82
CA ASP A 81 -1.72 28.52 3.49
C ASP A 81 -2.69 27.84 2.51
N PRO A 82 -2.36 26.66 1.97
CA PRO A 82 -3.19 26.00 0.99
C PRO A 82 -4.52 25.51 1.57
N VAL A 83 -4.53 25.11 2.84
CA VAL A 83 -5.75 24.67 3.53
C VAL A 83 -6.68 25.87 3.76
N GLY A 84 -6.15 26.95 4.31
CA GLY A 84 -6.91 28.16 4.53
C GLY A 84 -7.48 28.78 3.26
N ALA A 85 -6.72 28.76 2.15
CA ALA A 85 -7.16 29.23 0.85
C ALA A 85 -8.34 28.40 0.29
N CYS A 86 -8.30 27.08 0.44
CA CYS A 86 -9.38 26.18 0.01
C CYS A 86 -10.62 26.27 0.91
N VAL A 87 -10.45 26.49 2.20
CA VAL A 87 -11.57 26.76 3.13
C VAL A 87 -12.26 28.09 2.80
N GLY A 88 -11.46 29.12 2.54
CA GLY A 88 -11.93 30.47 2.27
C GLY A 88 -12.46 31.19 3.53
N MET A 89 -12.77 32.46 3.38
CA MET A 89 -13.26 33.27 4.51
C MET A 89 -14.52 32.67 5.11
N ARG A 90 -14.46 32.32 6.41
CA ARG A 90 -15.57 31.67 7.15
C ARG A 90 -16.10 30.40 6.49
N GLY A 91 -15.26 29.69 5.74
CA GLY A 91 -15.63 28.46 5.06
C GLY A 91 -16.42 28.65 3.76
N SER A 92 -16.45 29.87 3.20
CA SER A 92 -17.31 30.19 2.05
C SER A 92 -17.04 29.32 0.81
N ARG A 93 -15.76 29.05 0.52
CA ARG A 93 -15.36 28.26 -0.66
C ARG A 93 -15.69 26.77 -0.49
N VAL A 94 -15.29 26.18 0.62
CA VAL A 94 -15.59 24.77 0.91
C VAL A 94 -17.09 24.53 1.02
N GLN A 95 -17.86 25.49 1.56
CA GLN A 95 -19.32 25.41 1.62
C GLN A 95 -19.98 25.51 0.24
N ALA A 96 -19.44 26.31 -0.68
CA ALA A 96 -19.93 26.38 -2.06
C ALA A 96 -19.76 25.03 -2.77
N VAL A 97 -18.57 24.39 -2.64
CA VAL A 97 -18.33 23.05 -3.18
C VAL A 97 -19.23 22.00 -2.51
N SER A 98 -19.31 22.00 -1.18
CA SER A 98 -20.18 21.11 -0.42
C SER A 98 -21.65 21.21 -0.83
N GLY A 99 -22.15 22.43 -1.00
CA GLY A 99 -23.53 22.72 -1.44
C GLY A 99 -23.84 22.18 -2.83
N GLU A 100 -22.87 22.24 -3.77
CA GLU A 100 -23.01 21.65 -5.10
C GLU A 100 -23.08 20.11 -5.05
N LEU A 101 -22.47 19.48 -4.07
CA LEU A 101 -22.40 18.02 -3.89
C LEU A 101 -23.42 17.46 -2.87
N GLY A 102 -24.56 18.15 -2.69
CA GLY A 102 -25.62 17.66 -1.79
C GLY A 102 -25.26 17.76 -0.30
N ASN A 103 -24.46 18.75 0.07
CA ASN A 103 -23.95 19.00 1.42
C ASN A 103 -22.99 17.91 1.95
N GLU A 104 -22.18 17.34 1.08
CA GLU A 104 -21.07 16.46 1.52
C GLU A 104 -20.14 17.23 2.46
N ARG A 105 -19.74 16.60 3.54
CA ARG A 105 -18.70 17.15 4.41
C ARG A 105 -17.33 16.99 3.73
N ILE A 106 -16.59 18.08 3.59
CA ILE A 106 -15.29 18.07 2.92
C ILE A 106 -14.21 18.42 3.94
N ASP A 107 -13.26 17.53 4.12
CA ASP A 107 -12.06 17.73 4.91
C ASP A 107 -10.89 18.09 3.95
N ILE A 108 -10.23 19.21 4.23
CA ILE A 108 -9.07 19.64 3.45
C ILE A 108 -7.82 19.26 4.23
N VAL A 109 -6.98 18.43 3.61
CA VAL A 109 -5.78 17.82 4.20
C VAL A 109 -4.55 18.49 3.60
N LEU A 110 -3.60 18.86 4.44
CA LEU A 110 -2.30 19.31 3.97
C LEU A 110 -1.51 18.08 3.48
N TRP A 111 -1.11 18.12 2.21
CA TRP A 111 -0.23 17.10 1.65
C TRP A 111 1.17 17.18 2.28
N ASP A 112 1.75 16.04 2.54
CA ASP A 112 3.15 15.90 2.93
C ASP A 112 3.77 14.78 2.09
N ASP A 113 5.04 14.95 1.71
CA ASP A 113 5.77 13.93 0.96
C ASP A 113 6.21 12.77 1.86
N ASN A 114 6.23 13.00 3.19
CA ASN A 114 6.35 11.94 4.18
C ASN A 114 4.98 11.28 4.36
N VAL A 115 4.90 10.01 3.99
CA VAL A 115 3.64 9.23 4.00
C VAL A 115 3.03 9.10 5.39
N ALA A 116 3.86 8.99 6.44
CA ALA A 116 3.39 8.96 7.83
C ALA A 116 2.76 10.30 8.23
N GLN A 117 3.39 11.41 7.88
CA GLN A 117 2.84 12.74 8.15
C GLN A 117 1.55 12.99 7.35
N LEU A 118 1.50 12.54 6.10
CA LEU A 118 0.27 12.60 5.30
C LEU A 118 -0.86 11.79 5.94
N ALA A 119 -0.57 10.59 6.45
CA ALA A 119 -1.56 9.77 7.15
C ALA A 119 -2.06 10.47 8.43
N ILE A 120 -1.17 11.06 9.23
CA ILE A 120 -1.55 11.86 10.40
C ILE A 120 -2.47 13.02 10.01
N ASN A 121 -2.12 13.78 8.98
CA ASN A 121 -2.93 14.88 8.47
C ASN A 121 -4.29 14.40 7.96
N ALA A 122 -4.33 13.24 7.29
CA ALA A 122 -5.54 12.65 6.75
C ALA A 122 -6.48 12.09 7.83
N MET A 123 -5.95 11.71 9.00
CA MET A 123 -6.76 11.23 10.13
C MET A 123 -7.56 12.34 10.82
N ALA A 124 -7.23 13.62 10.57
CA ALA A 124 -7.99 14.73 11.16
C ALA A 124 -9.52 14.52 10.98
N PRO A 125 -10.33 14.83 12.01
CA PRO A 125 -10.01 15.58 13.22
C PRO A 125 -9.53 14.74 14.42
N ALA A 126 -9.24 13.44 14.25
CA ALA A 126 -8.68 12.61 15.31
C ALA A 126 -7.19 12.96 15.54
N GLU A 127 -6.77 12.96 16.78
CA GLU A 127 -5.37 13.15 17.14
C GLU A 127 -4.67 11.79 17.18
N VAL A 128 -3.54 11.69 16.49
CA VAL A 128 -2.70 10.50 16.42
C VAL A 128 -1.61 10.60 17.49
N ALA A 129 -1.45 9.56 18.29
CA ALA A 129 -0.43 9.50 19.34
C ALA A 129 0.90 8.96 18.78
N SER A 130 0.85 7.85 18.04
CA SER A 130 2.01 7.28 17.37
C SER A 130 1.61 6.59 16.06
N ILE A 131 2.59 6.37 15.19
CA ILE A 131 2.42 5.69 13.92
C ILE A 131 3.62 4.78 13.65
N VAL A 132 3.35 3.56 13.25
CA VAL A 132 4.35 2.61 12.78
C VAL A 132 4.07 2.34 11.31
N VAL A 133 5.11 2.44 10.47
CA VAL A 133 5.00 2.26 9.01
C VAL A 133 5.64 0.94 8.63
N ASP A 134 4.89 0.10 7.94
CA ASP A 134 5.37 -1.12 7.31
C ASP A 134 5.38 -0.91 5.79
N GLU A 135 6.58 -0.76 5.25
CA GLU A 135 6.78 -0.51 3.81
C GLU A 135 6.57 -1.76 2.96
N GLU A 136 6.80 -2.95 3.51
CA GLU A 136 6.66 -4.21 2.80
C GLU A 136 5.20 -4.52 2.48
N THR A 137 4.32 -4.35 3.47
CA THR A 137 2.88 -4.57 3.31
C THR A 137 2.13 -3.32 2.86
N GLN A 138 2.80 -2.17 2.73
CA GLN A 138 2.19 -0.86 2.50
C GLN A 138 1.07 -0.56 3.50
N SER A 139 1.32 -0.84 4.77
CA SER A 139 0.38 -0.61 5.87
C SER A 139 0.95 0.29 6.95
N MET A 140 0.07 0.90 7.73
CA MET A 140 0.43 1.73 8.86
C MET A 140 -0.45 1.40 10.05
N ASP A 141 0.18 1.17 11.19
CA ASP A 141 -0.50 1.04 12.47
C ASP A 141 -0.52 2.40 13.16
N ILE A 142 -1.71 2.91 13.40
CA ILE A 142 -1.96 4.23 13.95
C ILE A 142 -2.56 4.10 15.33
N ALA A 143 -1.78 4.44 16.35
CA ALA A 143 -2.25 4.48 17.71
C ALA A 143 -2.89 5.83 18.05
N VAL A 144 -4.03 5.76 18.68
CA VAL A 144 -4.79 6.92 19.15
C VAL A 144 -5.20 6.71 20.60
N SER A 145 -5.47 7.79 21.33
CA SER A 145 -6.05 7.66 22.67
C SER A 145 -7.44 7.02 22.58
N GLU A 146 -7.88 6.32 23.61
CA GLU A 146 -9.19 5.67 23.70
C GLU A 146 -10.34 6.64 23.39
N ASP A 147 -10.26 7.88 23.87
CA ASP A 147 -11.24 8.93 23.60
C ASP A 147 -11.32 9.31 22.09
N ASN A 148 -10.23 9.19 21.36
CA ASN A 148 -10.13 9.52 19.94
C ASN A 148 -10.43 8.34 19.02
N LEU A 149 -10.48 7.10 19.51
CA LEU A 149 -10.65 5.90 18.71
C LEU A 149 -11.92 5.94 17.83
N ALA A 150 -13.05 6.27 18.42
CA ALA A 150 -14.32 6.37 17.71
C ALA A 150 -14.30 7.45 16.60
N GLN A 151 -13.56 8.54 16.84
CA GLN A 151 -13.40 9.63 15.88
C GLN A 151 -12.42 9.28 14.76
N ALA A 152 -11.33 8.58 15.09
CA ALA A 152 -10.35 8.08 14.13
C ALA A 152 -10.98 7.11 13.13
N ILE A 153 -11.73 6.13 13.63
CA ILE A 153 -12.45 5.16 12.79
C ILE A 153 -13.56 5.89 12.01
N GLY A 154 -14.31 6.75 12.69
CA GLY A 154 -15.49 7.41 12.13
C GLY A 154 -16.70 6.48 12.01
N ARG A 155 -17.85 7.04 11.63
CA ARG A 155 -19.08 6.28 11.50
C ARG A 155 -18.96 5.21 10.40
N GLY A 156 -19.03 3.94 10.78
CA GLY A 156 -18.90 2.82 9.84
C GLY A 156 -17.53 2.75 9.14
N GLY A 157 -16.46 3.17 9.81
CA GLY A 157 -15.12 3.18 9.26
C GLY A 157 -14.85 4.27 8.21
N GLN A 158 -15.74 5.26 8.07
CA GLN A 158 -15.67 6.26 7.01
C GLN A 158 -14.39 7.10 7.06
N ASN A 159 -13.94 7.51 8.24
CA ASN A 159 -12.77 8.38 8.34
C ASN A 159 -11.49 7.65 7.96
N VAL A 160 -11.26 6.46 8.52
CA VAL A 160 -10.09 5.64 8.20
C VAL A 160 -10.09 5.18 6.74
N ARG A 161 -11.23 4.77 6.19
CA ARG A 161 -11.34 4.36 4.78
C ARG A 161 -11.00 5.49 3.83
N LEU A 162 -11.52 6.70 4.04
CA LEU A 162 -11.19 7.87 3.22
C LEU A 162 -9.74 8.31 3.39
N ALA A 163 -9.16 8.18 4.58
CA ALA A 163 -7.75 8.45 4.80
C ALA A 163 -6.87 7.41 4.09
N SER A 164 -7.22 6.13 4.16
CA SER A 164 -6.54 5.05 3.44
C SER A 164 -6.60 5.24 1.92
N GLU A 165 -7.78 5.56 1.37
CA GLU A 165 -7.95 5.86 -0.06
C GLU A 165 -7.13 7.09 -0.50
N LEU A 166 -7.04 8.12 0.36
CA LEU A 166 -6.29 9.34 0.07
C LEU A 166 -4.78 9.13 0.07
N THR A 167 -4.28 8.32 0.99
CA THR A 167 -2.84 8.06 1.17
C THR A 167 -2.34 6.93 0.29
N GLY A 168 -3.22 6.02 -0.14
CA GLY A 168 -2.86 4.79 -0.85
C GLY A 168 -2.30 3.69 0.06
N TRP A 169 -2.37 3.86 1.40
CA TRP A 169 -1.86 2.92 2.39
C TRP A 169 -2.99 2.28 3.18
N ALA A 170 -2.82 1.03 3.59
CA ALA A 170 -3.74 0.39 4.52
C ALA A 170 -3.52 0.97 5.93
N LEU A 171 -4.55 1.56 6.53
CA LEU A 171 -4.46 2.19 7.85
C LEU A 171 -5.18 1.34 8.88
N ASN A 172 -4.44 0.82 9.86
CA ASN A 172 -4.96 0.07 10.99
C ASN A 172 -5.02 1.00 12.22
N ILE A 173 -6.20 1.16 12.78
CA ILE A 173 -6.40 2.04 13.92
C ILE A 173 -6.54 1.21 15.18
N MET A 174 -5.78 1.56 16.20
CA MET A 174 -5.77 0.89 17.50
C MET A 174 -5.59 1.90 18.63
N THR A 175 -5.80 1.46 19.85
CA THR A 175 -5.49 2.27 21.04
C THR A 175 -3.99 2.25 21.32
N GLU A 176 -3.51 3.20 22.13
CA GLU A 176 -2.12 3.21 22.61
C GLU A 176 -1.77 1.94 23.39
N GLU A 177 -2.76 1.39 24.14
CA GLU A 177 -2.60 0.15 24.90
C GLU A 177 -2.47 -1.06 23.95
N GLU A 178 -3.35 -1.20 22.97
CA GLU A 178 -3.26 -2.24 21.94
C GLU A 178 -1.96 -2.16 21.12
N ALA A 179 -1.48 -0.95 20.82
CA ALA A 179 -0.22 -0.74 20.12
C ALA A 179 0.99 -1.18 20.95
N SER A 180 0.97 -0.90 22.27
CA SER A 180 2.02 -1.35 23.19
C SER A 180 2.02 -2.87 23.33
N GLU A 181 0.85 -3.48 23.53
CA GLU A 181 0.71 -4.95 23.59
C GLU A 181 1.21 -5.61 22.30
N LYS A 182 0.87 -5.07 21.15
CA LYS A 182 1.33 -5.58 19.84
C LYS A 182 2.85 -5.49 19.72
N GLN A 183 3.45 -4.36 20.10
CA GLN A 183 4.90 -4.19 20.08
C GLN A 183 5.62 -5.16 21.03
N GLU A 184 5.06 -5.38 22.24
CA GLU A 184 5.60 -6.34 23.19
C GLU A 184 5.49 -7.79 22.65
N GLU A 185 4.39 -8.12 21.97
CA GLU A 185 4.17 -9.42 21.35
C GLU A 185 5.13 -9.66 20.17
N GLU A 186 5.31 -8.67 19.30
CA GLU A 186 6.28 -8.71 18.18
C GLU A 186 7.71 -8.82 18.69
N ALA A 187 8.07 -8.04 19.68
CA ALA A 187 9.37 -8.12 20.36
C ALA A 187 9.63 -9.52 20.94
N GLY A 188 8.63 -10.08 21.64
CA GLY A 188 8.70 -11.43 22.19
C GLY A 188 8.85 -12.52 21.11
N GLN A 189 8.19 -12.35 19.97
CA GLN A 189 8.35 -13.27 18.83
C GLN A 189 9.76 -13.20 18.23
N ILE A 190 10.33 -12.00 18.05
CA ILE A 190 11.69 -11.81 17.55
C ILE A 190 12.69 -12.46 18.50
N VAL A 191 12.57 -12.23 19.80
CA VAL A 191 13.44 -12.85 20.83
C VAL A 191 13.34 -14.36 20.74
N THR A 192 12.13 -14.92 20.66
CA THR A 192 11.91 -16.37 20.55
C THR A 192 12.55 -16.93 19.27
N ASN A 193 12.38 -16.23 18.15
CA ASN A 193 12.99 -16.62 16.88
C ASN A 193 14.51 -16.62 16.94
N PHE A 194 15.12 -15.61 17.56
CA PHE A 194 16.57 -15.57 17.72
C PHE A 194 17.08 -16.69 18.62
N MET A 195 16.37 -16.96 19.73
CA MET A 195 16.74 -18.09 20.62
C MET A 195 16.70 -19.43 19.89
N GLU A 196 15.64 -19.68 19.10
CA GLU A 196 15.47 -20.95 18.38
C GLU A 196 16.42 -21.09 17.19
N GLN A 197 16.61 -20.03 16.40
CA GLN A 197 17.35 -20.10 15.14
C GLN A 197 18.84 -19.89 15.32
N LEU A 198 19.25 -19.03 16.26
CA LEU A 198 20.66 -18.78 16.56
C LEU A 198 21.19 -19.63 17.68
N ASP A 199 20.35 -20.42 18.38
CA ASP A 199 20.72 -21.22 19.57
C ASP A 199 21.44 -20.36 20.62
N VAL A 200 20.81 -19.26 21.00
CA VAL A 200 21.29 -18.27 21.99
C VAL A 200 20.36 -18.19 23.19
N ASP A 201 20.91 -17.73 24.31
CA ASP A 201 20.14 -17.47 25.52
C ASP A 201 19.24 -16.20 25.32
N GLU A 202 18.17 -16.11 26.13
CA GLU A 202 17.23 -14.99 26.10
C GLU A 202 17.94 -13.63 26.27
N ASP A 203 18.91 -13.56 27.17
CA ASP A 203 19.67 -12.32 27.43
C ASP A 203 20.38 -11.80 26.16
N VAL A 204 20.96 -12.70 25.36
CA VAL A 204 21.63 -12.33 24.10
C VAL A 204 20.62 -11.93 23.04
N ALA A 205 19.50 -12.62 22.95
CA ALA A 205 18.43 -12.31 22.00
C ALA A 205 17.79 -10.94 22.30
N VAL A 206 17.59 -10.61 23.58
CA VAL A 206 17.08 -9.31 24.01
C VAL A 206 18.07 -8.18 23.69
N VAL A 207 19.37 -8.38 23.95
CA VAL A 207 20.40 -7.39 23.60
C VAL A 207 20.42 -7.12 22.10
N LEU A 208 20.32 -8.16 21.24
CA LEU A 208 20.25 -7.99 19.79
C LEU A 208 19.05 -7.15 19.39
N LEU A 209 17.89 -7.41 20.00
CA LEU A 209 16.67 -6.62 19.73
C LEU A 209 16.80 -5.16 20.21
N GLU A 210 17.36 -4.91 21.39
CA GLU A 210 17.59 -3.57 21.94
C GLU A 210 18.55 -2.73 21.08
N GLU A 211 19.51 -3.39 20.44
CA GLU A 211 20.44 -2.76 19.47
C GLU A 211 19.83 -2.58 18.07
N GLY A 212 18.57 -2.99 17.88
CA GLY A 212 17.79 -2.75 16.68
C GLY A 212 17.84 -3.86 15.64
N PHE A 213 18.40 -5.02 15.95
CA PHE A 213 18.35 -6.18 15.05
C PHE A 213 16.98 -6.88 15.16
N THR A 214 16.30 -7.01 14.02
CA THR A 214 14.97 -7.62 13.94
C THR A 214 14.95 -8.87 13.06
N THR A 215 15.95 -9.03 12.18
CA THR A 215 16.04 -10.11 11.21
C THR A 215 17.37 -10.84 11.28
N LEU A 216 17.40 -12.09 10.78
CA LEU A 216 18.66 -12.87 10.67
C LEU A 216 19.58 -12.30 9.60
N GLU A 217 19.02 -11.72 8.55
CA GLU A 217 19.77 -11.04 7.48
C GLU A 217 20.60 -9.89 8.04
N GLU A 218 20.02 -9.06 8.90
CA GLU A 218 20.74 -7.98 9.56
C GLU A 218 21.93 -8.54 10.35
N ILE A 219 21.74 -9.56 11.16
CA ILE A 219 22.81 -10.18 11.94
C ILE A 219 23.88 -10.82 11.04
N ALA A 220 23.47 -11.45 9.93
CA ALA A 220 24.40 -12.13 9.02
C ALA A 220 25.29 -11.17 8.24
N TYR A 221 24.80 -9.99 7.87
CA TYR A 221 25.42 -9.10 6.89
C TYR A 221 25.84 -7.73 7.43
N VAL A 222 25.39 -7.32 8.63
CA VAL A 222 25.83 -6.06 9.26
C VAL A 222 27.36 -5.98 9.35
N PRO A 223 27.97 -4.79 9.26
CA PRO A 223 29.40 -4.62 9.48
C PRO A 223 29.87 -5.16 10.85
N LEU A 224 31.03 -5.81 10.87
CA LEU A 224 31.57 -6.40 12.11
C LEU A 224 31.74 -5.38 13.22
N ASP A 225 32.16 -4.17 12.85
CA ASP A 225 32.44 -3.08 13.79
C ASP A 225 31.17 -2.60 14.54
N GLU A 226 30.01 -2.72 13.93
CA GLU A 226 28.72 -2.37 14.57
C GLU A 226 28.35 -3.40 15.64
N MET A 227 28.48 -4.69 15.36
CA MET A 227 28.22 -5.73 16.36
C MET A 227 29.24 -5.73 17.48
N LEU A 228 30.51 -5.38 17.19
CA LEU A 228 31.56 -5.26 18.22
C LEU A 228 31.38 -4.02 19.12
N ALA A 229 30.56 -3.06 18.72
CA ALA A 229 30.23 -1.90 19.53
C ALA A 229 29.22 -2.24 20.66
N ILE A 230 28.54 -3.39 20.55
CA ILE A 230 27.54 -3.86 21.52
C ILE A 230 28.25 -4.27 22.82
N GLU A 231 27.79 -3.77 23.94
CA GLU A 231 28.38 -4.09 25.25
C GLU A 231 28.22 -5.57 25.58
N GLY A 232 29.32 -6.25 25.83
CA GLY A 232 29.35 -7.68 26.15
C GLY A 232 29.60 -8.60 24.95
N PHE A 233 29.68 -8.07 23.72
CA PHE A 233 29.99 -8.87 22.54
C PHE A 233 31.50 -8.76 22.22
N ASP A 234 32.16 -9.90 22.18
CA ASP A 234 33.53 -10.03 21.70
C ASP A 234 33.58 -10.56 20.27
N GLN A 235 34.77 -10.59 19.68
CA GLN A 235 34.93 -11.02 18.31
C GLN A 235 34.49 -12.49 18.09
N GLU A 236 34.69 -13.36 19.07
CA GLU A 236 34.34 -14.79 18.98
C GLU A 236 32.81 -14.95 18.96
N ILE A 237 32.08 -14.24 19.84
CA ILE A 237 30.64 -14.26 19.90
C ILE A 237 30.04 -13.69 18.59
N VAL A 238 30.56 -12.57 18.09
CA VAL A 238 30.05 -11.94 16.88
C VAL A 238 30.27 -12.83 15.64
N GLU A 239 31.45 -13.42 15.49
CA GLU A 239 31.73 -14.35 14.39
C GLU A 239 30.83 -15.59 14.43
N GLU A 240 30.58 -16.14 15.63
CA GLU A 240 29.70 -17.29 15.83
C GLU A 240 28.23 -16.93 15.48
N LEU A 241 27.71 -15.83 15.98
CA LEU A 241 26.34 -15.36 15.68
C LEU A 241 26.13 -15.17 14.18
N ARG A 242 27.05 -14.49 13.51
CA ARG A 242 27.00 -14.28 12.05
C ARG A 242 27.10 -15.60 11.27
N SER A 243 27.92 -16.54 11.74
CA SER A 243 28.04 -17.87 11.13
C SER A 243 26.73 -18.66 11.26
N ARG A 244 26.12 -18.64 12.44
CA ARG A 244 24.83 -19.30 12.70
C ARG A 244 23.72 -18.68 11.86
N ALA A 245 23.59 -17.35 11.83
CA ALA A 245 22.61 -16.64 11.01
C ALA A 245 22.74 -16.99 9.52
N ARG A 246 23.96 -17.00 8.96
CA ARG A 246 24.20 -17.41 7.56
C ARG A 246 23.84 -18.86 7.29
N ASN A 247 24.14 -19.76 8.22
CA ASN A 247 23.81 -21.19 8.07
C ASN A 247 22.30 -21.40 8.05
N VAL A 248 21.56 -20.71 8.92
CA VAL A 248 20.09 -20.76 8.95
C VAL A 248 19.51 -20.23 7.64
N LEU A 249 19.92 -19.04 7.19
CA LEU A 249 19.47 -18.44 5.93
C LEU A 249 19.78 -19.34 4.72
N THR A 250 20.97 -19.95 4.69
CA THR A 250 21.33 -20.89 3.62
C THR A 250 20.45 -22.13 3.66
N THR A 251 20.15 -22.64 4.85
CA THR A 251 19.30 -23.82 5.01
C THR A 251 17.84 -23.52 4.63
N GLN A 252 17.33 -22.34 4.99
CA GLN A 252 16.00 -21.89 4.60
C GLN A 252 15.90 -21.72 3.08
N ALA A 253 16.86 -21.04 2.44
CA ALA A 253 16.89 -20.88 0.99
C ALA A 253 16.89 -22.24 0.24
N LEU A 254 17.68 -23.22 0.75
CA LEU A 254 17.69 -24.59 0.18
C LEU A 254 16.38 -25.35 0.41
N ALA A 255 15.72 -25.12 1.54
CA ALA A 255 14.42 -25.73 1.84
C ALA A 255 13.31 -25.13 0.95
N ASP A 256 13.32 -23.82 0.75
CA ASP A 256 12.38 -23.12 -0.13
C ASP A 256 12.57 -23.55 -1.58
N GLU A 257 13.81 -23.66 -2.05
CA GLU A 257 14.11 -24.19 -3.37
C GLU A 257 13.66 -25.64 -3.54
N ALA A 258 13.91 -26.50 -2.52
CA ALA A 258 13.43 -27.88 -2.53
C ALA A 258 11.90 -27.98 -2.51
N THR A 259 11.22 -27.08 -1.82
CA THR A 259 9.75 -27.03 -1.79
C THR A 259 9.19 -26.60 -3.15
N ARG A 260 9.79 -25.60 -3.80
CA ARG A 260 9.43 -25.19 -5.17
C ARG A 260 9.57 -26.35 -6.17
N ILE A 261 10.63 -27.14 -6.07
CA ILE A 261 10.89 -28.29 -6.96
C ILE A 261 9.86 -29.43 -6.74
N THR A 262 9.22 -29.50 -5.57
CA THR A 262 8.25 -30.57 -5.22
C THR A 262 6.79 -30.14 -5.34
N GLU A 263 6.51 -28.87 -5.65
CA GLU A 263 5.15 -28.39 -5.85
C GLU A 263 4.55 -28.90 -7.16
N GLU A 264 3.25 -29.25 -7.13
CA GLU A 264 2.50 -29.58 -8.34
C GLU A 264 2.16 -28.28 -9.10
N PRO A 265 2.14 -28.30 -10.45
CA PRO A 265 1.79 -27.11 -11.22
C PRO A 265 0.37 -26.65 -10.90
N HIS A 266 0.21 -25.35 -10.71
CA HIS A 266 -1.07 -24.73 -10.40
C HIS A 266 -2.08 -24.87 -11.54
N GLU A 267 -3.37 -24.74 -11.24
CA GLU A 267 -4.45 -24.85 -12.22
C GLU A 267 -4.36 -23.77 -13.33
N ASP A 268 -3.83 -22.58 -13.01
CA ASP A 268 -3.61 -21.48 -13.95
C ASP A 268 -2.55 -21.83 -15.01
N LEU A 269 -1.43 -22.45 -14.59
CA LEU A 269 -0.40 -22.93 -15.50
C LEU A 269 -0.89 -24.10 -16.35
N LEU A 270 -1.61 -25.03 -15.74
CA LEU A 270 -2.21 -26.19 -16.44
C LEU A 270 -3.29 -25.78 -17.46
N GLY A 271 -4.02 -24.70 -17.19
CA GLY A 271 -5.10 -24.18 -18.03
C GLY A 271 -4.65 -23.20 -19.12
N MET A 272 -3.38 -22.81 -19.13
CA MET A 272 -2.84 -21.81 -20.05
C MET A 272 -2.84 -22.33 -21.52
N GLU A 273 -3.17 -21.44 -22.46
CA GLU A 273 -3.16 -21.76 -23.88
C GLU A 273 -1.74 -22.13 -24.37
N GLY A 274 -1.60 -23.27 -25.03
CA GLY A 274 -0.29 -23.79 -25.45
C GLY A 274 0.43 -24.68 -24.44
N MET A 275 -0.08 -24.78 -23.19
CA MET A 275 0.49 -25.62 -22.15
C MET A 275 -0.01 -27.06 -22.25
N THR A 276 0.91 -28.00 -22.16
CA THR A 276 0.56 -29.42 -22.01
C THR A 276 0.81 -29.88 -20.60
N THR A 277 0.03 -30.84 -20.10
CA THR A 277 0.21 -31.39 -18.75
C THR A 277 1.66 -31.82 -18.49
N LYS A 278 2.30 -32.48 -19.46
CA LYS A 278 3.69 -32.89 -19.32
C LYS A 278 4.63 -31.69 -19.18
N LEU A 279 4.46 -30.68 -20.03
CA LEU A 279 5.30 -29.48 -19.98
C LEU A 279 5.12 -28.70 -18.67
N ALA A 280 3.90 -28.64 -18.14
CA ALA A 280 3.63 -28.01 -16.84
C ALA A 280 4.36 -28.71 -15.69
N TYR A 281 4.40 -30.05 -15.71
CA TYR A 281 5.17 -30.81 -14.72
C TYR A 281 6.69 -30.72 -14.94
N ASP A 282 7.16 -30.63 -16.18
CA ASP A 282 8.57 -30.39 -16.50
C ASP A 282 9.01 -28.98 -16.03
N LEU A 283 8.15 -27.97 -16.15
CA LEU A 283 8.35 -26.63 -15.62
C LEU A 283 8.32 -26.61 -14.08
N ALA A 284 7.38 -27.31 -13.46
CA ALA A 284 7.30 -27.42 -12.00
C ALA A 284 8.55 -28.10 -11.42
N ALA A 285 9.15 -29.04 -12.14
CA ALA A 285 10.40 -29.69 -11.72
C ALA A 285 11.60 -28.73 -11.64
N ILE A 286 11.55 -27.58 -12.30
CA ILE A 286 12.56 -26.51 -12.23
C ILE A 286 12.08 -25.30 -11.40
N GLY A 287 10.97 -25.45 -10.65
CA GLY A 287 10.45 -24.46 -9.72
C GLY A 287 9.49 -23.43 -10.33
N ILE A 288 9.00 -23.66 -11.56
CA ILE A 288 8.01 -22.81 -12.24
C ILE A 288 6.65 -23.49 -12.09
N VAL A 289 5.88 -23.08 -11.09
CA VAL A 289 4.62 -23.75 -10.72
C VAL A 289 3.37 -22.97 -11.10
N SER A 290 3.50 -21.65 -11.35
CA SER A 290 2.39 -20.77 -11.69
C SER A 290 2.61 -20.05 -13.03
N MET A 291 1.53 -19.47 -13.55
CA MET A 291 1.60 -18.63 -14.75
C MET A 291 2.43 -17.35 -14.52
N GLU A 292 2.44 -16.85 -13.29
CA GLU A 292 3.23 -15.69 -12.87
C GLU A 292 4.72 -16.02 -12.85
N ASP A 293 5.11 -17.14 -12.25
CA ASP A 293 6.50 -17.62 -12.27
C ASP A 293 7.03 -17.76 -13.70
N LEU A 294 6.20 -18.29 -14.62
CA LEU A 294 6.56 -18.42 -16.02
C LEU A 294 6.70 -17.06 -16.72
N ALA A 295 5.86 -16.10 -16.38
CA ALA A 295 5.90 -14.75 -16.94
C ALA A 295 7.19 -13.99 -16.56
N GLU A 296 7.80 -14.29 -15.43
CA GLU A 296 9.05 -13.69 -14.96
C GLU A 296 10.30 -14.25 -15.64
N GLN A 297 10.22 -15.46 -16.25
CA GLN A 297 11.38 -16.12 -16.82
C GLN A 297 11.88 -15.50 -18.14
N ALA A 298 13.15 -15.71 -18.42
CA ALA A 298 13.72 -15.48 -19.74
C ALA A 298 13.72 -16.76 -20.59
N ILE A 299 13.85 -16.63 -21.93
CA ILE A 299 13.86 -17.77 -22.85
C ILE A 299 15.00 -18.75 -22.51
N ASP A 300 16.16 -18.19 -22.14
CA ASP A 300 17.35 -18.97 -21.83
C ASP A 300 17.16 -19.87 -20.59
N ASP A 301 16.33 -19.45 -19.63
CA ASP A 301 16.07 -20.18 -18.40
C ASP A 301 15.22 -21.45 -18.64
N LEU A 302 14.48 -21.50 -19.75
CA LEU A 302 13.64 -22.64 -20.10
C LEU A 302 14.33 -23.64 -21.04
N MET A 303 15.51 -23.32 -21.55
CA MET A 303 16.21 -24.15 -22.53
C MET A 303 16.81 -25.43 -21.93
N ASP A 304 16.88 -25.57 -20.61
CA ASP A 304 17.31 -26.78 -19.93
C ASP A 304 16.26 -27.91 -19.97
N ILE A 305 15.03 -27.61 -20.41
CA ILE A 305 13.94 -28.60 -20.54
C ILE A 305 14.07 -29.34 -21.87
N GLU A 306 14.18 -30.65 -21.84
CA GLU A 306 14.45 -31.54 -23.00
C GLU A 306 13.47 -31.36 -24.18
N SER A 307 12.25 -30.86 -23.94
CA SER A 307 11.20 -30.64 -24.94
C SER A 307 11.03 -29.17 -25.34
N MET A 308 11.86 -28.25 -24.86
CA MET A 308 11.75 -26.83 -25.10
C MET A 308 12.51 -26.39 -26.34
N THR A 309 11.94 -25.45 -27.08
CA THR A 309 12.59 -24.73 -28.17
C THR A 309 12.46 -23.24 -27.95
N GLU A 310 13.40 -22.45 -28.51
CA GLU A 310 13.34 -20.97 -28.36
C GLU A 310 11.99 -20.39 -28.81
N GLU A 311 11.38 -20.94 -29.87
CA GLU A 311 10.08 -20.52 -30.38
C GLU A 311 8.96 -20.82 -29.38
N LEU A 312 8.93 -22.04 -28.81
CA LEU A 312 7.93 -22.46 -27.82
C LEU A 312 8.10 -21.70 -26.50
N ALA A 313 9.33 -21.55 -26.02
CA ALA A 313 9.62 -20.78 -24.81
C ALA A 313 9.11 -19.33 -24.94
N GLY A 314 9.42 -18.67 -26.06
CA GLY A 314 8.91 -17.31 -26.32
C GLY A 314 7.39 -17.24 -26.38
N GLU A 315 6.73 -18.23 -26.97
CA GLU A 315 5.27 -18.29 -27.15
C GLU A 315 4.56 -18.46 -25.78
N ILE A 316 5.02 -19.38 -24.94
CA ILE A 316 4.41 -19.62 -23.61
C ILE A 316 4.69 -18.47 -22.63
N ILE A 317 5.91 -17.86 -22.64
CA ILE A 317 6.21 -16.69 -21.80
C ILE A 317 5.33 -15.50 -22.21
N MET A 318 5.14 -15.26 -23.52
CA MET A 318 4.28 -14.16 -23.98
C MET A 318 2.81 -14.40 -23.64
N THR A 319 2.35 -15.65 -23.68
CA THR A 319 1.00 -16.02 -23.26
C THR A 319 0.83 -15.81 -21.75
N ALA A 320 1.83 -16.19 -20.95
CA ALA A 320 1.82 -15.97 -19.51
C ALA A 320 1.81 -14.47 -19.13
N ARG A 321 2.47 -13.62 -19.94
CA ARG A 321 2.49 -12.16 -19.76
C ARG A 321 1.25 -11.43 -20.26
N ALA A 322 0.37 -12.09 -21.01
CA ALA A 322 -0.81 -11.45 -21.59
C ALA A 322 -1.68 -10.67 -20.58
N PRO A 323 -1.91 -11.18 -19.34
CA PRO A 323 -2.65 -10.45 -18.31
C PRO A 323 -1.98 -9.15 -17.84
N TRP A 324 -0.66 -8.97 -18.04
CA TRP A 324 0.05 -7.75 -17.66
C TRP A 324 -0.17 -6.58 -18.62
N PHE A 325 -0.73 -6.85 -19.80
CA PHE A 325 -0.96 -5.86 -20.86
C PHE A 325 -2.45 -5.53 -21.07
N GLU A 326 -3.36 -6.19 -20.33
CA GLU A 326 -4.79 -5.88 -20.28
C GLU A 326 -5.11 -4.90 -19.13
#